data_1b0f81fdeed705ed6f75a5f38ace18cb
#
_entry.id   1b0f81fdeed705ed6f75a5f38ace18cb
#
_cell.length_a   1.000
_cell.length_b   1.000
_cell.length_c   1.000
_cell.angle_alpha   90.00
_cell.angle_beta   90.00
_cell.angle_gamma   90.00
#
_symmetry.space_group_name_H-M   'P 1'
#
loop_
_entity.id
_entity.type
_entity.pdbx_description
1 polymer ?
#
loop_
_entity_poly.entity_id
_entity_poly.type
_entity_poly.pdbx_seq_one_letter_code
_entity_poly.pdbx_strand_id
1 'polypeptide(L)'
;MSGDAMSPTMSDIDHDLVFVEEFDALSIELKVVPGSEDAFEDGIAPTSGKAKYPAKTHARKVAKALGVKDGLVYLPGLPTQIYEDSDMGPAFRQRRYFYYIAGADFENCAATYDLATDNLILWVPYIDPRQVMWYGTSPGPKECLAKTDLDEVRYTTDLDAFLRKRLDLGAADVVRIGASIGSSFCRDQNHRGTSSTTTLYVLHADQIPDVLKDEPAPSSLVVDSSSLLPAMDSARVVKTAYEIDLIRKANDVSSTAHAAVLCQLKNMTNESDIEAVFVNHCVAVHGAKHQAYPVIAGSGTNASVLHYFGNDEPLAGRQLVCLDAGAEWDLYASDVTRTFPISGSFTPKAAAIYAAVQRMQDEVFARFKPGAPFAYLHLHAAYVAAQELLRLGILKNGSATEILAKGTISAFFPHGLGHHVGLEVHDVLSSDLLSRPPADSSSVSKAKAKTKTKSNSFVTSTRDVRSQLGGTKRQPVTPEMYMALMNEAAVVSNGHVSAFFEQQDRRRLLEPGMVVTVEPGIYFCRPYIESFFLADPTHAQYIDKDVLESYYSVGGVRIEDCLLVTEDGYDNLTKAPKGDDALRLINHK
;
A
#
# COMPACT_ATOMS: atom_id res chain seq x y z
N MET A 1 -55.49 -57.42 14.18
CA MET A 1 -54.05 -57.62 13.88
C MET A 1 -53.58 -56.29 13.34
N SER A 2 -52.97 -55.59 14.22
CA SER A 2 -52.47 -54.22 14.03
C SER A 2 -51.10 -54.26 13.37
N GLY A 3 -50.96 -53.53 12.28
CA GLY A 3 -49.65 -53.29 11.68
C GLY A 3 -49.29 -51.82 11.95
N ASP A 4 -48.34 -51.63 12.86
CA ASP A 4 -47.76 -50.34 13.16
C ASP A 4 -46.90 -49.87 11.98
N ALA A 5 -47.28 -48.76 11.39
CA ALA A 5 -46.41 -48.02 10.49
C ALA A 5 -45.42 -47.21 11.29
N MET A 6 -44.17 -47.64 11.31
CA MET A 6 -43.04 -46.87 11.82
C MET A 6 -42.84 -45.61 10.96
N SER A 7 -42.89 -44.46 11.62
CA SER A 7 -42.42 -43.20 11.06
C SER A 7 -40.90 -43.26 10.83
N PRO A 8 -40.32 -42.79 9.74
CA PRO A 8 -38.89 -42.73 9.56
C PRO A 8 -38.29 -41.73 10.55
N THR A 9 -37.29 -42.16 11.27
CA THR A 9 -36.49 -41.35 12.18
C THR A 9 -35.66 -40.36 11.36
N MET A 10 -35.45 -39.17 11.92
CA MET A 10 -34.78 -38.01 11.38
C MET A 10 -33.25 -38.18 11.18
N SER A 11 -32.77 -39.42 10.97
CA SER A 11 -31.34 -39.75 10.84
C SER A 11 -30.88 -40.11 9.42
N ASP A 12 -31.77 -40.04 8.43
CA ASP A 12 -31.46 -40.42 7.05
C ASP A 12 -31.61 -39.25 6.04
N ILE A 13 -31.34 -38.01 6.50
CA ILE A 13 -31.08 -36.92 5.57
C ILE A 13 -29.56 -36.93 5.34
N ASP A 14 -29.15 -37.68 4.35
CA ASP A 14 -27.81 -37.61 3.78
C ASP A 14 -27.68 -36.18 3.22
N HIS A 15 -26.88 -35.35 3.90
CA HIS A 15 -26.47 -34.08 3.39
C HIS A 15 -25.35 -34.30 2.38
N ASP A 16 -25.72 -34.89 1.23
CA ASP A 16 -24.85 -34.84 0.08
C ASP A 16 -24.65 -33.38 -0.32
N LEU A 17 -23.49 -32.84 0.06
CA LEU A 17 -22.96 -31.61 -0.50
C LEU A 17 -22.84 -31.82 -2.00
N VAL A 18 -23.83 -31.29 -2.76
CA VAL A 18 -23.79 -31.27 -4.21
C VAL A 18 -22.69 -30.31 -4.60
N PHE A 19 -21.54 -30.84 -5.02
CA PHE A 19 -20.43 -30.04 -5.55
C PHE A 19 -20.90 -29.28 -6.79
N VAL A 20 -20.35 -28.09 -7.02
CA VAL A 20 -20.69 -27.19 -8.14
C VAL A 20 -20.62 -27.91 -9.50
N GLU A 21 -19.75 -28.91 -9.65
CA GLU A 21 -19.62 -29.74 -10.85
C GLU A 21 -20.83 -30.63 -11.14
N GLU A 22 -21.61 -31.02 -10.14
CA GLU A 22 -22.86 -31.80 -10.34
C GLU A 22 -24.04 -30.91 -10.75
N PHE A 23 -24.01 -29.60 -10.40
CA PHE A 23 -25.02 -28.66 -10.87
C PHE A 23 -24.92 -28.34 -12.36
N ASP A 24 -23.75 -28.42 -12.95
CA ASP A 24 -23.54 -28.22 -14.40
C ASP A 24 -24.13 -29.37 -15.25
N ALA A 25 -24.38 -30.54 -14.63
CA ALA A 25 -25.02 -31.67 -15.28
C ALA A 25 -26.57 -31.58 -15.32
N LEU A 26 -27.17 -30.72 -14.53
CA LEU A 26 -28.61 -30.44 -14.55
C LEU A 26 -28.88 -29.34 -15.59
N SER A 27 -28.91 -29.69 -16.86
CA SER A 27 -29.38 -28.81 -17.94
C SER A 27 -30.88 -28.54 -17.80
N ILE A 28 -31.22 -27.52 -16.98
CA ILE A 28 -32.52 -26.92 -17.04
C ILE A 28 -32.50 -25.96 -18.22
N GLU A 29 -33.16 -26.31 -19.33
CA GLU A 29 -33.44 -25.34 -20.39
C GLU A 29 -34.33 -24.23 -19.84
N LEU A 30 -33.71 -23.18 -19.29
CA LEU A 30 -34.39 -21.94 -19.01
C LEU A 30 -34.68 -21.24 -20.35
N LYS A 31 -35.89 -21.29 -20.81
CA LYS A 31 -36.36 -20.38 -21.87
C LYS A 31 -36.24 -18.96 -21.31
N VAL A 32 -35.23 -18.25 -21.74
CA VAL A 32 -35.11 -16.82 -21.51
C VAL A 32 -36.34 -16.17 -22.16
N VAL A 33 -37.22 -15.64 -21.36
CA VAL A 33 -38.37 -14.83 -21.84
C VAL A 33 -37.76 -13.47 -22.23
N PRO A 34 -37.80 -13.06 -23.50
CA PRO A 34 -37.35 -11.73 -23.90
C PRO A 34 -38.17 -10.68 -23.15
N GLY A 35 -37.54 -9.86 -22.36
CA GLY A 35 -38.16 -8.77 -21.60
C GLY A 35 -37.96 -8.80 -20.07
N SER A 36 -37.17 -9.76 -19.53
CA SER A 36 -36.86 -9.80 -18.08
C SER A 36 -35.60 -9.01 -17.68
N GLU A 37 -35.05 -8.20 -18.55
CA GLU A 37 -33.88 -7.36 -18.23
C GLU A 37 -34.21 -6.25 -17.21
N ASP A 38 -35.49 -5.93 -16.99
CA ASP A 38 -35.90 -4.84 -16.09
C ASP A 38 -36.32 -5.29 -14.68
N ALA A 39 -36.23 -6.59 -14.34
CA ALA A 39 -36.75 -7.12 -13.07
C ALA A 39 -35.83 -6.92 -11.85
N PHE A 40 -34.65 -6.35 -12.00
CA PHE A 40 -33.68 -6.09 -10.91
C PHE A 40 -33.37 -4.59 -10.68
N GLU A 41 -34.27 -3.69 -11.14
CA GLU A 41 -34.02 -2.23 -10.98
C GLU A 41 -34.39 -1.66 -9.60
N ASP A 42 -34.92 -2.44 -8.67
CA ASP A 42 -35.32 -1.92 -7.34
C ASP A 42 -34.25 -2.22 -6.28
N GLY A 43 -33.37 -1.25 -6.00
CA GLY A 43 -32.63 -1.32 -4.73
C GLY A 43 -31.43 -0.42 -4.50
N ILE A 44 -30.90 0.33 -5.47
CA ILE A 44 -29.83 1.28 -5.15
C ILE A 44 -30.22 2.66 -5.72
N ALA A 45 -30.76 3.50 -4.84
CA ALA A 45 -30.93 4.91 -5.15
C ALA A 45 -29.55 5.48 -5.58
N PRO A 46 -29.47 6.27 -6.68
CA PRO A 46 -28.22 6.91 -7.07
C PRO A 46 -27.81 7.82 -5.90
N THR A 47 -26.63 7.58 -5.33
CA THR A 47 -26.02 8.47 -4.36
C THR A 47 -25.70 9.77 -5.09
N SER A 48 -26.65 10.67 -5.12
CA SER A 48 -26.48 12.00 -5.69
C SER A 48 -25.38 12.72 -4.92
N GLY A 49 -24.24 12.99 -5.56
CA GLY A 49 -23.24 13.92 -5.07
C GLY A 49 -21.82 13.38 -4.82
N LYS A 50 -21.54 12.08 -4.93
CA LYS A 50 -20.15 11.61 -4.85
C LYS A 50 -19.45 11.80 -6.21
N ALA A 51 -18.26 12.40 -6.20
CA ALA A 51 -17.41 12.46 -7.38
C ALA A 51 -17.10 11.04 -7.88
N LYS A 52 -17.12 10.83 -9.20
CA LYS A 52 -16.74 9.56 -9.82
C LYS A 52 -15.26 9.29 -9.59
N TYR A 53 -14.91 8.00 -9.47
CA TYR A 53 -13.51 7.57 -9.43
C TYR A 53 -12.80 8.02 -10.71
N PRO A 54 -11.64 8.72 -10.62
CA PRO A 54 -10.99 9.37 -11.76
C PRO A 54 -10.09 8.41 -12.56
N ALA A 55 -10.62 7.25 -12.97
CA ALA A 55 -9.92 6.20 -13.70
C ALA A 55 -9.20 6.75 -14.95
N LYS A 56 -9.91 7.58 -15.73
CA LYS A 56 -9.38 8.20 -16.94
C LYS A 56 -8.23 9.17 -16.67
N THR A 57 -8.34 9.96 -15.60
CA THR A 57 -7.27 10.85 -15.17
C THR A 57 -6.03 10.05 -14.78
N HIS A 58 -6.19 8.94 -14.08
CA HIS A 58 -5.09 8.05 -13.69
C HIS A 58 -4.44 7.40 -14.92
N ALA A 59 -5.23 6.89 -15.88
CA ALA A 59 -4.74 6.30 -17.11
C ALA A 59 -3.89 7.32 -17.92
N ARG A 60 -4.34 8.57 -18.04
CA ARG A 60 -3.59 9.64 -18.70
C ARG A 60 -2.30 10.03 -17.99
N LYS A 61 -2.29 10.00 -16.63
CA LYS A 61 -1.05 10.18 -15.85
C LYS A 61 -0.04 9.08 -16.16
N VAL A 62 -0.49 7.82 -16.23
CA VAL A 62 0.36 6.69 -16.60
C VAL A 62 0.88 6.82 -18.04
N ALA A 63 0.03 7.15 -19.02
CA ALA A 63 0.43 7.38 -20.39
C ALA A 63 1.48 8.49 -20.51
N LYS A 64 1.30 9.59 -19.77
CA LYS A 64 2.29 10.68 -19.71
C LYS A 64 3.62 10.21 -19.15
N ALA A 65 3.61 9.41 -18.07
CA ALA A 65 4.82 8.88 -17.46
C ALA A 65 5.51 7.84 -18.35
N LEU A 66 4.74 7.01 -19.06
CA LEU A 66 5.23 6.04 -20.02
C LEU A 66 5.88 6.71 -21.24
N GLY A 67 5.46 7.94 -21.59
CA GLY A 67 6.08 8.77 -22.62
C GLY A 67 5.83 8.30 -24.06
N VAL A 68 4.84 7.42 -24.28
CA VAL A 68 4.49 6.86 -25.60
C VAL A 68 3.08 7.28 -26.00
N LYS A 69 2.78 7.21 -27.30
CA LYS A 69 1.50 7.65 -27.88
C LYS A 69 0.71 6.51 -28.53
N ASP A 70 1.27 5.32 -28.59
CA ASP A 70 0.66 4.15 -29.21
C ASP A 70 0.97 2.89 -28.39
N GLY A 71 0.12 1.89 -28.53
CA GLY A 71 0.18 0.64 -27.83
C GLY A 71 -1.06 0.36 -26.97
N LEU A 72 -1.11 -0.81 -26.41
CA LEU A 72 -2.18 -1.25 -25.54
C LEU A 72 -1.62 -1.57 -24.14
N VAL A 73 -2.13 -0.93 -23.12
CA VAL A 73 -1.90 -1.34 -21.72
C VAL A 73 -2.92 -2.42 -21.37
N TYR A 74 -2.47 -3.53 -20.77
CA TYR A 74 -3.31 -4.59 -20.24
C TYR A 74 -2.96 -4.85 -18.79
N LEU A 75 -3.97 -4.82 -17.93
CA LEU A 75 -3.85 -5.09 -16.50
C LEU A 75 -4.94 -6.07 -16.06
N PRO A 76 -4.58 -7.31 -15.67
CA PRO A 76 -5.53 -8.23 -15.05
C PRO A 76 -5.78 -7.82 -13.60
N GLY A 77 -7.03 -7.85 -13.18
CA GLY A 77 -7.41 -7.83 -11.77
C GLY A 77 -7.01 -9.11 -11.05
N LEU A 78 -7.26 -9.16 -9.74
CA LEU A 78 -7.03 -10.37 -8.97
C LEU A 78 -8.14 -11.39 -9.28
N PRO A 79 -7.80 -12.63 -9.64
CA PRO A 79 -8.79 -13.68 -9.76
C PRO A 79 -9.29 -14.12 -8.37
N THR A 80 -10.40 -14.87 -8.35
CA THR A 80 -10.84 -15.59 -7.15
C THR A 80 -9.70 -16.45 -6.62
N GLN A 81 -9.44 -16.34 -5.33
CA GLN A 81 -8.41 -17.13 -4.64
C GLN A 81 -9.06 -18.05 -3.61
N ILE A 82 -8.59 -19.26 -3.56
CA ILE A 82 -8.96 -20.25 -2.55
C ILE A 82 -7.70 -20.70 -1.80
N TYR A 83 -7.85 -21.06 -0.53
CA TYR A 83 -6.75 -21.67 0.23
C TYR A 83 -6.49 -23.10 -0.28
N GLU A 84 -5.24 -23.55 -0.14
CA GLU A 84 -4.89 -24.95 -0.37
C GLU A 84 -5.74 -25.85 0.55
N ASP A 85 -6.31 -26.90 -0.01
CA ASP A 85 -7.17 -27.86 0.70
C ASP A 85 -8.47 -27.27 1.33
N SER A 86 -9.00 -26.18 0.75
CA SER A 86 -10.22 -25.52 1.26
C SER A 86 -11.09 -25.02 0.10
N ASP A 87 -12.39 -24.98 0.30
CA ASP A 87 -13.37 -24.29 -0.54
C ASP A 87 -13.48 -22.79 -0.21
N MET A 88 -12.76 -22.33 0.83
CA MET A 88 -12.75 -20.94 1.29
C MET A 88 -11.47 -20.23 0.82
N GLY A 89 -11.57 -18.92 0.62
CA GLY A 89 -10.44 -18.05 0.26
C GLY A 89 -10.16 -16.95 1.27
N PRO A 90 -9.06 -16.21 1.10
CA PRO A 90 -8.78 -15.02 1.88
C PRO A 90 -9.81 -13.92 1.60
N ALA A 91 -9.95 -12.97 2.52
CA ALA A 91 -10.69 -11.75 2.25
C ALA A 91 -10.16 -11.09 0.97
N PHE A 92 -11.05 -10.76 0.04
CA PHE A 92 -10.65 -10.19 -1.23
C PHE A 92 -9.98 -8.83 -1.05
N ARG A 93 -8.85 -8.65 -1.73
CA ARG A 93 -8.14 -7.36 -1.83
C ARG A 93 -7.57 -7.22 -3.25
N GLN A 94 -8.11 -6.26 -3.98
CA GLN A 94 -7.72 -6.03 -5.37
C GLN A 94 -6.24 -5.63 -5.52
N ARG A 95 -5.62 -5.98 -6.65
CA ARG A 95 -4.31 -5.49 -7.06
C ARG A 95 -4.31 -3.97 -7.15
N ARG A 96 -3.41 -3.29 -6.44
CA ARG A 96 -3.39 -1.82 -6.32
C ARG A 96 -3.17 -1.12 -7.67
N TYR A 97 -2.32 -1.67 -8.51
CA TYR A 97 -2.09 -1.11 -9.85
C TYR A 97 -3.31 -1.24 -10.77
N PHE A 98 -4.03 -2.36 -10.68
CA PHE A 98 -5.29 -2.53 -11.40
C PHE A 98 -6.35 -1.54 -10.88
N TYR A 99 -6.54 -1.48 -9.56
CA TYR A 99 -7.50 -0.56 -8.95
C TYR A 99 -7.23 0.90 -9.33
N TYR A 100 -5.95 1.31 -9.34
CA TYR A 100 -5.54 2.67 -9.72
C TYR A 100 -6.07 3.08 -11.11
N ILE A 101 -6.06 2.16 -12.06
CA ILE A 101 -6.54 2.41 -13.43
C ILE A 101 -8.06 2.19 -13.55
N ALA A 102 -8.63 1.23 -12.84
CA ALA A 102 -9.99 0.74 -13.09
C ALA A 102 -11.04 1.25 -12.10
N GLY A 103 -10.64 1.50 -10.84
CA GLY A 103 -11.57 1.82 -9.76
C GLY A 103 -12.51 0.67 -9.39
N ALA A 104 -12.17 -0.58 -9.77
CA ALA A 104 -12.97 -1.77 -9.54
C ALA A 104 -12.33 -2.64 -8.46
N ASP A 105 -13.07 -2.92 -7.36
CA ASP A 105 -12.64 -3.74 -6.23
C ASP A 105 -13.49 -4.99 -6.12
N PHE A 106 -13.41 -5.85 -7.14
CA PHE A 106 -14.02 -7.19 -7.19
C PHE A 106 -13.25 -8.09 -8.15
N GLU A 107 -13.47 -9.40 -8.02
CA GLU A 107 -12.68 -10.46 -8.64
C GLU A 107 -12.85 -10.56 -10.16
N ASN A 108 -11.89 -11.24 -10.83
CA ASN A 108 -11.96 -11.68 -12.22
C ASN A 108 -12.16 -10.55 -13.25
N CYS A 109 -11.72 -9.35 -12.94
CA CYS A 109 -11.75 -8.22 -13.85
C CYS A 109 -10.46 -8.11 -14.66
N ALA A 110 -10.50 -7.33 -15.74
CA ALA A 110 -9.33 -6.83 -16.45
C ALA A 110 -9.56 -5.39 -16.90
N ALA A 111 -8.48 -4.67 -17.20
CA ALA A 111 -8.54 -3.33 -17.79
C ALA A 111 -7.65 -3.26 -19.01
N THR A 112 -8.12 -2.57 -20.05
CA THR A 112 -7.33 -2.25 -21.23
C THR A 112 -7.38 -0.75 -21.50
N TYR A 113 -6.20 -0.16 -21.77
CA TYR A 113 -6.12 1.24 -22.15
C TYR A 113 -5.37 1.39 -23.47
N ASP A 114 -6.08 1.80 -24.50
CA ASP A 114 -5.52 2.07 -25.82
C ASP A 114 -4.95 3.48 -25.85
N LEU A 115 -3.62 3.57 -25.96
CA LEU A 115 -2.89 4.83 -25.87
C LEU A 115 -3.14 5.73 -27.09
N ALA A 116 -3.38 5.15 -28.28
CA ALA A 116 -3.58 5.91 -29.50
C ALA A 116 -4.95 6.57 -29.57
N THR A 117 -5.97 5.89 -29.06
CA THR A 117 -7.37 6.36 -29.08
C THR A 117 -7.80 6.98 -27.76
N ASP A 118 -6.94 6.93 -26.72
CA ASP A 118 -7.26 7.35 -25.36
C ASP A 118 -8.52 6.64 -24.83
N ASN A 119 -8.70 5.33 -25.13
CA ASN A 119 -9.88 4.56 -24.75
C ASN A 119 -9.56 3.59 -23.61
N LEU A 120 -10.24 3.79 -22.47
CA LEU A 120 -10.10 2.97 -21.26
C LEU A 120 -11.32 2.09 -21.08
N ILE A 121 -11.13 0.78 -21.13
CA ILE A 121 -12.19 -0.23 -21.00
C ILE A 121 -11.95 -1.06 -19.74
N LEU A 122 -12.97 -1.18 -18.90
CA LEU A 122 -13.03 -2.17 -17.83
C LEU A 122 -13.77 -3.41 -18.34
N TRP A 123 -13.19 -4.56 -18.09
CA TRP A 123 -13.76 -5.88 -18.39
C TRP A 123 -14.22 -6.51 -17.07
N VAL A 124 -15.52 -6.80 -16.97
CA VAL A 124 -16.13 -7.36 -15.76
C VAL A 124 -16.61 -8.79 -16.00
N PRO A 125 -16.58 -9.68 -15.00
CA PRO A 125 -17.09 -11.04 -15.18
C PRO A 125 -18.59 -11.02 -15.40
N TYR A 126 -19.07 -11.94 -16.27
CA TYR A 126 -20.49 -12.26 -16.34
C TYR A 126 -20.82 -13.22 -15.20
N ILE A 127 -21.74 -12.85 -14.32
CA ILE A 127 -22.17 -13.71 -13.22
C ILE A 127 -23.38 -14.52 -13.71
N ASP A 128 -23.23 -15.85 -13.75
CA ASP A 128 -24.34 -16.76 -14.03
C ASP A 128 -25.41 -16.59 -12.92
N PRO A 129 -26.68 -16.37 -13.25
CA PRO A 129 -27.76 -16.24 -12.26
C PRO A 129 -27.83 -17.39 -11.25
N ARG A 130 -27.36 -18.59 -11.60
CA ARG A 130 -27.28 -19.74 -10.68
C ARG A 130 -26.24 -19.53 -9.55
N GLN A 131 -25.18 -18.77 -9.81
CA GLN A 131 -24.14 -18.48 -8.83
C GLN A 131 -24.53 -17.35 -7.86
N VAL A 132 -25.52 -16.52 -8.24
CA VAL A 132 -25.98 -15.39 -7.41
C VAL A 132 -26.46 -15.85 -6.03
N MET A 133 -27.10 -17.03 -5.97
CA MET A 133 -27.58 -17.59 -4.70
C MET A 133 -26.43 -17.88 -3.71
N TRP A 134 -25.24 -18.20 -4.22
CA TRP A 134 -24.07 -18.59 -3.41
C TRP A 134 -23.17 -17.42 -3.07
N TYR A 135 -22.94 -16.52 -4.03
CA TYR A 135 -21.89 -15.50 -3.93
C TYR A 135 -22.43 -14.07 -4.05
N GLY A 136 -23.74 -13.90 -4.29
CA GLY A 136 -24.30 -12.59 -4.57
C GLY A 136 -23.97 -12.09 -5.98
N THR A 137 -24.14 -10.79 -6.21
CA THR A 137 -23.86 -10.13 -7.49
C THR A 137 -22.60 -9.28 -7.42
N SER A 138 -21.81 -9.25 -8.50
CA SER A 138 -20.77 -8.23 -8.71
C SER A 138 -21.35 -7.06 -9.50
N PRO A 139 -20.77 -5.84 -9.38
CA PRO A 139 -21.25 -4.68 -10.14
C PRO A 139 -21.20 -4.93 -11.65
N GLY A 140 -22.33 -4.71 -12.32
CA GLY A 140 -22.41 -4.81 -13.78
C GLY A 140 -21.89 -3.58 -14.51
N PRO A 141 -21.90 -3.58 -15.87
CA PRO A 141 -21.38 -2.47 -16.67
C PRO A 141 -22.01 -1.11 -16.35
N LYS A 142 -23.32 -1.05 -16.16
CA LYS A 142 -24.04 0.20 -15.83
C LYS A 142 -23.59 0.78 -14.48
N GLU A 143 -23.44 -0.09 -13.47
CA GLU A 143 -23.02 0.31 -12.11
C GLU A 143 -21.58 0.80 -12.08
N CYS A 144 -20.67 0.14 -12.81
CA CYS A 144 -19.28 0.55 -12.92
C CYS A 144 -19.18 1.93 -13.61
N LEU A 145 -19.89 2.18 -14.72
CA LEU A 145 -19.93 3.47 -15.39
C LEU A 145 -20.58 4.58 -14.54
N ALA A 146 -21.48 4.23 -13.64
CA ALA A 146 -22.06 5.20 -12.72
C ALA A 146 -21.04 5.68 -11.66
N LYS A 147 -20.12 4.81 -11.24
CA LYS A 147 -19.13 5.06 -10.18
C LYS A 147 -17.79 5.60 -10.67
N THR A 148 -17.47 5.43 -11.96
CA THR A 148 -16.16 5.77 -12.55
C THR A 148 -16.30 6.65 -13.80
N ASP A 149 -15.22 7.27 -14.23
CA ASP A 149 -15.13 8.04 -15.48
C ASP A 149 -14.53 7.23 -16.66
N LEU A 150 -14.68 5.89 -16.62
CA LEU A 150 -14.30 4.98 -17.69
C LEU A 150 -15.02 5.32 -19.01
N ASP A 151 -14.38 5.04 -20.16
CA ASP A 151 -15.05 5.21 -21.46
C ASP A 151 -16.04 4.09 -21.73
N GLU A 152 -15.67 2.84 -21.39
CA GLU A 152 -16.49 1.67 -21.64
C GLU A 152 -16.34 0.63 -20.51
N VAL A 153 -17.40 -0.16 -20.31
CA VAL A 153 -17.36 -1.38 -19.49
C VAL A 153 -17.98 -2.51 -20.30
N ARG A 154 -17.27 -3.64 -20.42
CA ARG A 154 -17.67 -4.82 -21.19
C ARG A 154 -17.53 -6.08 -20.35
N TYR A 155 -18.10 -7.19 -20.82
CA TYR A 155 -17.90 -8.48 -20.18
C TYR A 155 -16.60 -9.13 -20.61
N THR A 156 -15.94 -9.87 -19.68
CA THR A 156 -14.69 -10.60 -19.93
C THR A 156 -14.83 -11.65 -21.02
N THR A 157 -16.05 -12.15 -21.30
CA THR A 157 -16.33 -13.05 -22.43
C THR A 157 -15.92 -12.50 -23.78
N ASP A 158 -15.87 -11.18 -23.93
CA ASP A 158 -15.51 -10.53 -25.20
C ASP A 158 -14.03 -10.09 -25.23
N LEU A 159 -13.30 -10.26 -24.14
CA LEU A 159 -11.92 -9.77 -23.98
C LEU A 159 -10.96 -10.43 -24.99
N ASP A 160 -11.01 -11.73 -25.14
CA ASP A 160 -10.14 -12.46 -26.07
C ASP A 160 -10.36 -12.02 -27.52
N ALA A 161 -11.61 -11.89 -27.93
CA ALA A 161 -11.94 -11.40 -29.27
C ALA A 161 -11.43 -9.96 -29.50
N PHE A 162 -11.55 -9.10 -28.48
CA PHE A 162 -11.01 -7.75 -28.50
C PHE A 162 -9.48 -7.75 -28.64
N LEU A 163 -8.78 -8.53 -27.81
CA LEU A 163 -7.31 -8.61 -27.81
C LEU A 163 -6.80 -9.15 -29.15
N ARG A 164 -7.38 -10.24 -29.67
CA ARG A 164 -7.04 -10.80 -30.99
C ARG A 164 -7.16 -9.75 -32.09
N LYS A 165 -8.26 -9.00 -32.10
CA LYS A 165 -8.49 -7.94 -33.09
C LYS A 165 -7.51 -6.77 -32.92
N ARG A 166 -7.27 -6.30 -31.69
CA ARG A 166 -6.45 -5.11 -31.43
C ARG A 166 -4.95 -5.37 -31.64
N LEU A 167 -4.50 -6.59 -31.37
CA LEU A 167 -3.11 -7.02 -31.48
C LEU A 167 -2.79 -7.70 -32.83
N ASP A 168 -3.77 -7.72 -33.75
CA ASP A 168 -3.65 -8.36 -35.08
C ASP A 168 -3.21 -9.84 -35.00
N LEU A 169 -3.74 -10.56 -33.99
CA LEU A 169 -3.55 -11.98 -33.86
C LEU A 169 -4.47 -12.71 -34.85
N GLY A 170 -3.97 -13.72 -35.56
CA GLY A 170 -4.76 -14.50 -36.49
C GLY A 170 -6.08 -14.99 -35.87
N ALA A 171 -7.12 -15.19 -36.68
CA ALA A 171 -8.37 -15.74 -36.17
C ALA A 171 -8.10 -17.13 -35.63
N ALA A 172 -8.32 -17.36 -34.33
CA ALA A 172 -8.42 -18.72 -33.81
C ALA A 172 -9.56 -19.43 -34.57
N ASP A 173 -9.30 -20.61 -35.07
CA ASP A 173 -10.35 -21.48 -35.62
C ASP A 173 -11.32 -21.78 -34.45
N VAL A 174 -12.39 -20.97 -34.35
CA VAL A 174 -13.50 -21.28 -33.48
C VAL A 174 -14.13 -22.55 -34.04
N VAL A 175 -13.86 -23.68 -33.43
CA VAL A 175 -14.61 -24.91 -33.68
C VAL A 175 -16.06 -24.63 -33.30
N ARG A 176 -16.82 -24.16 -34.28
CA ARG A 176 -18.27 -24.05 -34.18
C ARG A 176 -18.84 -25.47 -34.25
N ILE A 177 -19.16 -26.04 -33.13
CA ILE A 177 -20.12 -27.14 -33.06
C ILE A 177 -21.49 -26.52 -33.30
N GLY A 178 -22.03 -26.75 -34.49
CA GLY A 178 -23.45 -26.62 -34.77
C GLY A 178 -23.88 -25.48 -35.70
N ALA A 179 -24.39 -25.95 -36.87
CA ALA A 179 -25.34 -25.36 -37.82
C ALA A 179 -24.82 -24.37 -38.89
N SER A 180 -24.72 -24.96 -40.06
CA SER A 180 -24.68 -24.39 -41.41
C SER A 180 -25.78 -23.37 -41.65
N ILE A 181 -25.40 -22.11 -41.97
CA ILE A 181 -26.12 -21.26 -42.95
C ILE A 181 -25.07 -20.37 -43.61
N GLY A 182 -25.00 -20.45 -44.94
CA GLY A 182 -24.05 -19.73 -45.74
C GLY A 182 -24.31 -18.24 -45.83
N SER A 183 -23.26 -17.47 -45.78
CA SER A 183 -23.16 -16.20 -46.49
C SER A 183 -21.70 -15.94 -46.85
N SER A 184 -21.47 -15.84 -48.14
CA SER A 184 -20.27 -15.39 -48.81
C SER A 184 -19.93 -13.97 -48.38
N PHE A 185 -18.79 -13.79 -47.70
CA PHE A 185 -18.20 -12.45 -47.49
C PHE A 185 -16.94 -12.31 -48.32
N CYS A 186 -16.97 -11.35 -49.21
CA CYS A 186 -15.87 -10.93 -50.06
C CYS A 186 -14.62 -10.57 -49.25
N ARG A 187 -13.49 -11.19 -49.63
CA ARG A 187 -12.14 -10.80 -49.21
C ARG A 187 -11.80 -9.49 -49.91
N ASP A 188 -11.82 -8.40 -49.17
CA ASP A 188 -11.23 -7.15 -49.66
C ASP A 188 -9.71 -7.21 -49.40
N GLN A 189 -8.98 -7.56 -50.48
CA GLN A 189 -7.52 -7.50 -50.54
C GLN A 189 -7.13 -6.07 -50.98
N ASN A 190 -6.98 -5.13 -50.02
CA ASN A 190 -6.16 -3.92 -50.24
C ASN A 190 -5.95 -3.18 -48.93
N HIS A 191 -5.02 -3.64 -48.12
CA HIS A 191 -4.28 -2.78 -47.22
C HIS A 191 -2.83 -3.28 -47.12
N ARG A 192 -2.01 -2.90 -48.10
CA ARG A 192 -0.57 -2.79 -47.92
C ARG A 192 -0.33 -1.45 -47.20
N GLY A 193 -0.54 -1.41 -45.88
CA GLY A 193 -0.10 -0.36 -44.98
C GLY A 193 1.15 -0.83 -44.27
N THR A 194 2.13 0.02 -44.15
CA THR A 194 3.38 -0.11 -43.39
C THR A 194 3.11 -0.87 -42.09
N SER A 195 3.80 -2.00 -41.87
CA SER A 195 3.74 -2.81 -40.64
C SER A 195 4.17 -1.93 -39.47
N SER A 196 3.23 -1.26 -38.82
CA SER A 196 3.49 -0.58 -37.55
C SER A 196 3.54 -1.65 -36.48
N THR A 197 4.65 -1.74 -35.77
CA THR A 197 4.80 -2.62 -34.61
C THR A 197 3.85 -2.17 -33.51
N THR A 198 2.96 -3.04 -33.07
CA THR A 198 2.07 -2.79 -31.92
C THR A 198 2.79 -3.22 -30.63
N THR A 199 2.74 -2.41 -29.59
CA THR A 199 3.28 -2.78 -28.28
C THR A 199 2.16 -3.07 -27.29
N LEU A 200 2.25 -4.21 -26.62
CA LEU A 200 1.42 -4.57 -25.46
C LEU A 200 2.23 -4.32 -24.19
N TYR A 201 1.76 -3.42 -23.36
CA TYR A 201 2.36 -3.09 -22.06
C TYR A 201 1.65 -3.89 -20.97
N VAL A 202 2.42 -4.71 -20.24
CA VAL A 202 1.95 -5.45 -19.06
C VAL A 202 2.81 -5.09 -17.85
N LEU A 203 2.25 -5.20 -16.65
CA LEU A 203 2.97 -4.84 -15.44
C LEU A 203 4.10 -5.84 -15.13
N HIS A 204 3.81 -7.13 -15.28
CA HIS A 204 4.73 -8.24 -15.06
C HIS A 204 4.60 -9.29 -16.16
N ALA A 205 5.67 -10.05 -16.40
CA ALA A 205 5.70 -11.05 -17.45
C ALA A 205 4.69 -12.21 -17.26
N ASP A 206 4.31 -12.52 -16.03
CA ASP A 206 3.29 -13.51 -15.69
C ASP A 206 1.86 -13.02 -15.92
N GLN A 207 1.67 -11.74 -16.19
CA GLN A 207 0.37 -11.11 -16.47
C GLN A 207 0.06 -10.99 -17.97
N ILE A 208 0.84 -11.65 -18.82
CA ILE A 208 0.56 -11.71 -20.26
C ILE A 208 -0.80 -12.43 -20.45
N PRO A 209 -1.74 -11.87 -21.25
CA PRO A 209 -3.04 -12.48 -21.45
C PRO A 209 -2.93 -13.88 -22.08
N ASP A 210 -3.83 -14.78 -21.70
CA ASP A 210 -3.79 -16.21 -22.10
C ASP A 210 -3.82 -16.37 -23.62
N VAL A 211 -4.52 -15.51 -24.33
CA VAL A 211 -4.57 -15.47 -25.79
C VAL A 211 -3.18 -15.41 -26.47
N LEU A 212 -2.15 -15.00 -25.75
CA LEU A 212 -0.75 -14.92 -26.22
C LEU A 212 0.14 -16.06 -25.68
N LYS A 213 -0.37 -16.92 -24.79
CA LYS A 213 0.43 -18.00 -24.21
C LYS A 213 0.46 -19.24 -25.12
N ASP A 214 -0.62 -19.48 -25.87
CA ASP A 214 -0.82 -20.70 -26.66
C ASP A 214 -0.36 -20.56 -28.13
N GLU A 215 -0.11 -19.34 -28.61
CA GLU A 215 0.31 -19.08 -29.98
C GLU A 215 1.58 -18.23 -30.06
N PRO A 216 2.47 -18.45 -31.03
CA PRO A 216 3.62 -17.59 -31.22
C PRO A 216 3.15 -16.17 -31.60
N ALA A 217 3.58 -15.17 -30.82
CA ALA A 217 3.28 -13.78 -31.11
C ALA A 217 3.72 -13.39 -32.54
N PRO A 218 2.88 -12.66 -33.29
CA PRO A 218 3.27 -12.17 -34.60
C PRO A 218 4.50 -11.26 -34.50
N SER A 219 5.34 -11.25 -35.52
CA SER A 219 6.55 -10.41 -35.57
C SER A 219 6.28 -8.91 -35.47
N SER A 220 5.03 -8.49 -35.68
CA SER A 220 4.53 -7.13 -35.52
C SER A 220 4.14 -6.78 -34.08
N LEU A 221 4.14 -7.73 -33.13
CA LEU A 221 3.79 -7.50 -31.74
C LEU A 221 5.03 -7.54 -30.84
N VAL A 222 5.20 -6.52 -30.02
CA VAL A 222 6.18 -6.44 -28.95
C VAL A 222 5.43 -6.49 -27.61
N VAL A 223 5.83 -7.37 -26.70
CA VAL A 223 5.35 -7.41 -25.32
C VAL A 223 6.38 -6.74 -24.43
N ASP A 224 6.02 -5.61 -23.80
CA ASP A 224 6.87 -4.89 -22.84
C ASP A 224 6.34 -5.12 -21.43
N SER A 225 7.10 -5.81 -20.59
CA SER A 225 6.83 -6.09 -19.19
C SER A 225 7.75 -5.33 -18.24
N SER A 226 8.39 -4.26 -18.71
CA SER A 226 9.40 -3.52 -17.95
C SER A 226 9.09 -2.02 -17.79
N SER A 227 8.42 -1.41 -18.75
CA SER A 227 8.21 0.05 -18.77
C SER A 227 6.97 0.50 -18.00
N LEU A 228 5.94 -0.37 -17.90
CA LEU A 228 4.65 0.02 -17.30
C LEU A 228 4.77 0.21 -15.77
N LEU A 229 5.47 -0.66 -15.06
CA LEU A 229 5.61 -0.59 -13.60
C LEU A 229 6.21 0.75 -13.14
N PRO A 230 7.40 1.18 -13.61
CA PRO A 230 7.98 2.47 -13.20
C PRO A 230 7.13 3.67 -13.65
N ALA A 231 6.38 3.57 -14.75
CA ALA A 231 5.46 4.62 -15.18
C ALA A 231 4.27 4.74 -14.24
N MET A 232 3.70 3.62 -13.80
CA MET A 232 2.61 3.60 -12.82
C MET A 232 3.08 4.07 -11.45
N ASP A 233 4.26 3.67 -10.99
CA ASP A 233 4.86 4.15 -9.75
C ASP A 233 4.99 5.68 -9.77
N SER A 234 5.56 6.23 -10.83
CA SER A 234 5.70 7.67 -11.00
C SER A 234 4.35 8.41 -11.03
N ALA A 235 3.33 7.81 -11.65
CA ALA A 235 1.98 8.39 -11.71
C ALA A 235 1.27 8.40 -10.34
N ARG A 236 1.56 7.45 -9.45
CA ARG A 236 0.91 7.27 -8.14
C ARG A 236 1.49 8.15 -7.03
N VAL A 237 2.74 8.62 -7.17
CA VAL A 237 3.43 9.39 -6.12
C VAL A 237 2.68 10.68 -5.78
N VAL A 238 2.36 11.51 -6.79
CA VAL A 238 1.58 12.74 -6.63
C VAL A 238 0.11 12.41 -6.75
N LYS A 239 -0.64 12.58 -5.67
CA LYS A 239 -2.06 12.22 -5.57
C LYS A 239 -2.95 13.26 -6.24
N THR A 240 -4.05 12.81 -6.83
CA THR A 240 -5.14 13.68 -7.26
C THR A 240 -5.95 14.17 -6.07
N ALA A 241 -6.77 15.22 -6.24
CA ALA A 241 -7.65 15.69 -5.18
C ALA A 241 -8.60 14.59 -4.66
N TYR A 242 -9.10 13.74 -5.56
CA TYR A 242 -9.94 12.59 -5.18
C TYR A 242 -9.20 11.61 -4.25
N GLU A 243 -7.96 11.25 -4.58
CA GLU A 243 -7.14 10.36 -3.75
C GLU A 243 -6.84 10.98 -2.38
N ILE A 244 -6.53 12.29 -2.36
CA ILE A 244 -6.28 13.04 -1.13
C ILE A 244 -7.51 13.02 -0.21
N ASP A 245 -8.71 13.18 -0.76
CA ASP A 245 -9.96 13.14 0.02
C ASP A 245 -10.19 11.75 0.64
N LEU A 246 -9.86 10.67 -0.06
CA LEU A 246 -9.97 9.31 0.50
C LEU A 246 -8.92 9.05 1.59
N ILE A 247 -7.66 9.48 1.38
CA ILE A 247 -6.61 9.37 2.40
C ILE A 247 -6.97 10.20 3.64
N ARG A 248 -7.51 11.41 3.45
CA ARG A 248 -8.03 12.24 4.54
C ARG A 248 -9.13 11.52 5.31
N LYS A 249 -10.08 10.90 4.60
CA LYS A 249 -11.15 10.12 5.22
C LYS A 249 -10.61 8.93 6.02
N ALA A 250 -9.63 8.20 5.49
CA ALA A 250 -8.96 7.10 6.20
C ALA A 250 -8.29 7.61 7.49
N ASN A 251 -7.60 8.76 7.43
CA ASN A 251 -6.99 9.40 8.60
C ASN A 251 -8.01 9.88 9.63
N ASP A 252 -9.16 10.42 9.21
CA ASP A 252 -10.25 10.83 10.11
C ASP A 252 -10.82 9.60 10.86
N VAL A 253 -11.04 8.47 10.14
CA VAL A 253 -11.48 7.21 10.74
C VAL A 253 -10.47 6.74 11.80
N SER A 254 -9.19 6.65 11.43
CA SER A 254 -8.12 6.23 12.33
C SER A 254 -7.98 7.15 13.53
N SER A 255 -8.06 8.46 13.33
CA SER A 255 -7.95 9.44 14.41
C SER A 255 -9.05 9.28 15.45
N THR A 256 -10.29 9.02 15.02
CA THR A 256 -11.40 8.77 15.95
C THR A 256 -11.30 7.40 16.63
N ALA A 257 -10.76 6.40 15.94
CA ALA A 257 -10.52 5.08 16.53
C ALA A 257 -9.41 5.13 17.61
N HIS A 258 -8.32 5.86 17.38
CA HIS A 258 -7.31 6.14 18.41
C HIS A 258 -7.93 6.85 19.62
N ALA A 259 -8.79 7.85 19.40
CA ALA A 259 -9.48 8.53 20.51
C ALA A 259 -10.38 7.58 21.29
N ALA A 260 -11.08 6.66 20.61
CA ALA A 260 -11.92 5.64 21.25
C ALA A 260 -11.11 4.69 22.15
N VAL A 261 -9.91 4.29 21.72
CA VAL A 261 -8.97 3.51 22.53
C VAL A 261 -8.58 4.28 23.79
N LEU A 262 -8.15 5.56 23.64
CA LEU A 262 -7.75 6.39 24.77
C LEU A 262 -8.87 6.56 25.82
N CYS A 263 -10.11 6.76 25.37
CA CYS A 263 -11.27 6.91 26.25
C CYS A 263 -11.58 5.63 27.04
N GLN A 264 -11.25 4.45 26.52
CA GLN A 264 -11.57 3.16 27.11
C GLN A 264 -10.37 2.49 27.79
N LEU A 265 -9.17 3.04 27.67
CA LEU A 265 -7.90 2.44 28.07
C LEU A 265 -7.90 1.90 29.52
N LYS A 266 -8.53 2.63 30.45
CA LYS A 266 -8.59 2.22 31.88
C LYS A 266 -9.39 0.95 32.14
N ASN A 267 -10.21 0.51 31.19
CA ASN A 267 -11.00 -0.70 31.30
C ASN A 267 -10.32 -1.90 30.59
N MET A 268 -9.19 -1.66 29.93
CA MET A 268 -8.45 -2.67 29.18
C MET A 268 -7.43 -3.36 30.07
N THR A 269 -7.23 -4.63 29.83
CA THR A 269 -6.34 -5.51 30.62
C THR A 269 -5.25 -6.17 29.78
N ASN A 270 -5.46 -6.22 28.48
CA ASN A 270 -4.60 -6.90 27.50
C ASN A 270 -4.39 -6.04 26.24
N GLU A 271 -3.31 -6.27 25.50
CA GLU A 271 -3.04 -5.62 24.23
C GLU A 271 -4.14 -5.91 23.21
N SER A 272 -4.75 -7.11 23.25
CA SER A 272 -5.87 -7.50 22.39
C SER A 272 -7.14 -6.66 22.60
N ASP A 273 -7.35 -6.12 23.82
CA ASP A 273 -8.47 -5.21 24.07
C ASP A 273 -8.30 -3.91 23.27
N ILE A 274 -7.07 -3.44 23.14
CA ILE A 274 -6.71 -2.23 22.39
C ILE A 274 -6.99 -2.43 20.89
N GLU A 275 -6.50 -3.54 20.33
CA GLU A 275 -6.75 -3.93 18.94
C GLU A 275 -8.26 -4.05 18.67
N ALA A 276 -8.97 -4.79 19.54
CA ALA A 276 -10.41 -5.01 19.39
C ALA A 276 -11.21 -3.70 19.39
N VAL A 277 -10.90 -2.76 20.28
CA VAL A 277 -11.59 -1.45 20.32
C VAL A 277 -11.28 -0.62 19.07
N PHE A 278 -10.02 -0.59 18.62
CA PHE A 278 -9.63 0.13 17.41
C PHE A 278 -10.37 -0.39 16.18
N VAL A 279 -10.29 -1.70 15.93
CA VAL A 279 -10.92 -2.35 14.76
C VAL A 279 -12.44 -2.22 14.82
N ASN A 280 -13.04 -2.47 15.99
CA ASN A 280 -14.49 -2.32 16.16
C ASN A 280 -14.96 -0.89 15.85
N HIS A 281 -14.21 0.15 16.29
CA HIS A 281 -14.57 1.53 16.01
C HIS A 281 -14.52 1.83 14.50
N CYS A 282 -13.47 1.37 13.80
CA CYS A 282 -13.35 1.51 12.35
C CYS A 282 -14.54 0.89 11.62
N VAL A 283 -14.91 -0.34 11.99
CA VAL A 283 -15.95 -1.12 11.31
C VAL A 283 -17.35 -0.65 11.72
N ALA A 284 -17.65 -0.59 13.03
CA ALA A 284 -19.01 -0.38 13.51
C ALA A 284 -19.46 1.08 13.38
N VAL A 285 -18.56 2.05 13.55
CA VAL A 285 -18.91 3.47 13.52
C VAL A 285 -18.78 4.05 12.11
N HIS A 286 -17.76 3.64 11.38
CA HIS A 286 -17.45 4.24 10.08
C HIS A 286 -17.71 3.33 8.87
N GLY A 287 -17.88 2.02 9.06
CA GLY A 287 -18.01 1.06 7.97
C GLY A 287 -16.68 0.78 7.24
N ALA A 288 -15.56 1.21 7.81
CA ALA A 288 -14.21 0.93 7.28
C ALA A 288 -13.83 -0.51 7.62
N LYS A 289 -14.11 -1.43 6.69
CA LYS A 289 -13.99 -2.88 6.93
C LYS A 289 -12.56 -3.37 7.01
N HIS A 290 -11.64 -2.68 6.33
CA HIS A 290 -10.26 -3.10 6.22
C HIS A 290 -9.33 -2.18 7.01
N GLN A 291 -8.31 -2.80 7.60
CA GLN A 291 -7.16 -2.09 8.13
C GLN A 291 -6.10 -1.98 7.03
N ALA A 292 -5.36 -0.87 6.99
CA ALA A 292 -4.28 -0.66 6.02
C ALA A 292 -3.12 -1.66 6.25
N TYR A 293 -2.94 -2.07 7.50
CA TYR A 293 -1.95 -3.05 7.98
C TYR A 293 -2.44 -3.69 9.29
N PRO A 294 -1.84 -4.83 9.72
CA PRO A 294 -2.17 -5.41 11.02
C PRO A 294 -1.89 -4.44 12.16
N VAL A 295 -2.81 -4.32 13.10
CA VAL A 295 -2.65 -3.44 14.27
C VAL A 295 -1.41 -3.83 15.08
N ILE A 296 -0.66 -2.85 15.55
CA ILE A 296 0.47 -3.00 16.45
C ILE A 296 0.10 -2.32 17.77
N ALA A 297 -0.16 -3.11 18.81
CA ALA A 297 -0.50 -2.62 20.16
C ALA A 297 0.59 -3.01 21.16
N GLY A 298 1.86 -2.65 20.86
CA GLY A 298 3.00 -3.05 21.67
C GLY A 298 3.03 -2.33 23.02
N SER A 299 2.94 -3.07 24.13
CA SER A 299 3.01 -2.51 25.49
C SER A 299 4.34 -2.82 26.18
N GLY A 300 4.82 -1.91 27.04
CA GLY A 300 6.08 -2.06 27.77
C GLY A 300 7.26 -2.31 26.82
N THR A 301 8.03 -3.37 27.02
CA THR A 301 9.18 -3.73 26.17
C THR A 301 8.80 -4.11 24.75
N ASN A 302 7.56 -4.58 24.51
CA ASN A 302 7.04 -4.89 23.16
C ASN A 302 7.01 -3.65 22.28
N ALA A 303 6.82 -2.45 22.85
CA ALA A 303 6.88 -1.18 22.12
C ALA A 303 8.25 -0.90 21.46
N SER A 304 9.29 -1.67 21.78
CA SER A 304 10.60 -1.58 21.10
C SER A 304 10.71 -2.47 19.86
N VAL A 305 9.70 -3.28 19.56
CA VAL A 305 9.62 -4.14 18.37
C VAL A 305 8.76 -3.42 17.33
N LEU A 306 9.38 -3.02 16.21
CA LEU A 306 8.75 -2.11 15.23
C LEU A 306 7.46 -2.71 14.62
N HIS A 307 7.47 -3.99 14.25
CA HIS A 307 6.31 -4.72 13.73
C HIS A 307 5.90 -5.82 14.71
N TYR A 308 5.37 -5.40 15.85
CA TYR A 308 4.86 -6.31 16.89
C TYR A 308 3.40 -6.65 16.60
N PHE A 309 3.14 -7.88 16.17
CA PHE A 309 1.79 -8.36 15.81
C PHE A 309 1.19 -9.35 16.82
N GLY A 310 1.87 -9.60 17.94
CA GLY A 310 1.37 -10.54 18.96
C GLY A 310 0.08 -10.06 19.60
N ASN A 311 0.06 -8.83 20.10
CA ASN A 311 -1.07 -8.15 20.73
C ASN A 311 -1.82 -9.00 21.76
N ASP A 312 -1.11 -9.85 22.51
CA ASP A 312 -1.72 -10.84 23.42
C ASP A 312 -1.21 -10.77 24.87
N GLU A 313 -0.35 -9.81 25.15
CA GLU A 313 0.28 -9.65 26.46
C GLU A 313 -0.55 -8.77 27.41
N PRO A 314 -0.53 -9.09 28.75
CA PRO A 314 -1.25 -8.31 29.74
C PRO A 314 -0.65 -6.92 29.93
N LEU A 315 -1.50 -5.88 30.11
CA LEU A 315 -1.10 -4.50 30.36
C LEU A 315 -0.59 -4.26 31.79
N ALA A 316 -0.90 -5.17 32.73
CA ALA A 316 -0.52 -5.05 34.13
C ALA A 316 1.00 -4.94 34.32
N GLY A 317 1.45 -3.92 35.07
CA GLY A 317 2.87 -3.69 35.34
C GLY A 317 3.66 -3.03 34.20
N ARG A 318 3.03 -2.71 33.07
CA ARG A 318 3.64 -2.03 31.93
C ARG A 318 3.37 -0.52 31.99
N GLN A 319 4.26 0.27 31.39
CA GLN A 319 4.17 1.75 31.48
C GLN A 319 3.44 2.37 30.30
N LEU A 320 3.84 1.98 29.08
CA LEU A 320 3.41 2.59 27.82
C LEU A 320 2.78 1.57 26.89
N VAL A 321 1.92 2.06 26.03
CA VAL A 321 1.55 1.40 24.77
C VAL A 321 2.02 2.27 23.62
N CYS A 322 2.68 1.67 22.64
CA CYS A 322 2.87 2.20 21.30
C CYS A 322 1.81 1.55 20.41
N LEU A 323 0.74 2.28 20.12
CA LEU A 323 -0.33 1.86 19.23
C LEU A 323 -0.07 2.42 17.84
N ASP A 324 0.19 1.54 16.89
CA ASP A 324 0.36 1.83 15.48
C ASP A 324 -0.74 1.11 14.71
N ALA A 325 -1.70 1.88 14.22
CA ALA A 325 -2.93 1.36 13.63
C ALA A 325 -3.56 2.38 12.68
N GLY A 326 -3.88 1.93 11.48
CA GLY A 326 -4.47 2.73 10.42
C GLY A 326 -5.59 2.00 9.69
N ALA A 327 -6.71 2.68 9.45
CA ALA A 327 -7.80 2.19 8.64
C ALA A 327 -7.53 2.39 7.15
N GLU A 328 -8.17 1.58 6.34
CA GLU A 328 -8.26 1.75 4.89
C GLU A 328 -9.66 2.28 4.52
N TRP A 329 -9.74 3.27 3.63
CA TRP A 329 -11.01 3.76 3.10
C TRP A 329 -10.99 3.75 1.58
N ASP A 330 -11.89 2.98 0.97
CA ASP A 330 -11.94 2.77 -0.48
C ASP A 330 -10.52 2.45 -1.04
N LEU A 331 -9.82 1.49 -0.40
CA LEU A 331 -8.46 1.02 -0.70
C LEU A 331 -7.32 2.04 -0.47
N TYR A 332 -7.60 3.24 0.00
CA TYR A 332 -6.58 4.20 0.40
C TYR A 332 -6.26 4.10 1.88
N ALA A 333 -4.97 4.03 2.18
CA ALA A 333 -4.46 3.81 3.52
C ALA A 333 -4.37 5.10 4.34
N SER A 334 -4.36 4.94 5.66
CA SER A 334 -3.79 5.87 6.62
C SER A 334 -2.74 5.16 7.46
N ASP A 335 -1.85 5.93 8.07
CA ASP A 335 -0.82 5.42 8.96
C ASP A 335 -0.69 6.34 10.18
N VAL A 336 -0.94 5.79 11.37
CA VAL A 336 -1.03 6.59 12.58
C VAL A 336 -0.45 5.84 13.77
N THR A 337 0.62 6.38 14.34
CA THR A 337 1.15 5.88 15.62
C THR A 337 0.95 6.87 16.74
N ARG A 338 0.49 6.37 17.89
CA ARG A 338 0.42 7.10 19.15
C ARG A 338 1.01 6.30 20.28
N THR A 339 1.87 6.94 21.08
CA THR A 339 2.39 6.36 22.32
C THR A 339 1.74 7.08 23.51
N PHE A 340 1.23 6.31 24.46
CA PHE A 340 0.55 6.85 25.62
C PHE A 340 0.76 5.99 26.88
N PRO A 341 0.67 6.57 28.11
CA PRO A 341 0.84 5.81 29.35
C PRO A 341 -0.45 5.08 29.73
N ILE A 342 -0.32 3.81 30.08
CA ILE A 342 -1.44 2.95 30.48
C ILE A 342 -2.16 3.51 31.73
N SER A 343 -1.40 4.04 32.68
CA SER A 343 -1.96 4.61 33.92
C SER A 343 -2.62 5.99 33.73
N GLY A 344 -2.48 6.61 32.57
CA GLY A 344 -2.89 8.00 32.30
C GLY A 344 -1.87 9.06 32.77
N SER A 345 -0.67 8.65 33.21
CA SER A 345 0.44 9.56 33.53
C SER A 345 1.78 8.91 33.17
N PHE A 346 2.66 9.69 32.55
CA PHE A 346 4.01 9.23 32.23
C PHE A 346 4.89 9.13 33.47
N THR A 347 5.73 8.10 33.55
CA THR A 347 6.86 8.12 34.48
C THR A 347 7.89 9.17 34.02
N PRO A 348 8.78 9.68 34.90
CA PRO A 348 9.74 10.71 34.51
C PRO A 348 10.62 10.34 33.30
N LYS A 349 11.03 9.07 33.18
CA LYS A 349 11.84 8.58 32.06
C LYS A 349 11.02 8.47 30.78
N ALA A 350 9.82 7.90 30.87
CA ALA A 350 8.92 7.82 29.73
C ALA A 350 8.52 9.20 29.22
N ALA A 351 8.24 10.17 30.10
CA ALA A 351 7.97 11.56 29.73
C ALA A 351 9.16 12.20 29.00
N ALA A 352 10.39 11.97 29.48
CA ALA A 352 11.58 12.51 28.85
C ALA A 352 11.80 11.97 27.42
N ILE A 353 11.57 10.67 27.19
CA ILE A 353 11.66 10.07 25.86
C ILE A 353 10.51 10.51 24.97
N TYR A 354 9.28 10.57 25.49
CA TYR A 354 8.13 11.10 24.75
C TYR A 354 8.39 12.54 24.27
N ALA A 355 8.88 13.40 25.16
CA ALA A 355 9.23 14.79 24.81
C ALA A 355 10.36 14.87 23.77
N ALA A 356 11.34 13.96 23.83
CA ALA A 356 12.39 13.88 22.82
C ALA A 356 11.84 13.52 21.43
N VAL A 357 10.95 12.52 21.34
CA VAL A 357 10.32 12.11 20.09
C VAL A 357 9.37 13.19 19.55
N GLN A 358 8.60 13.82 20.44
CA GLN A 358 7.75 14.96 20.05
C GLN A 358 8.60 16.10 19.47
N ARG A 359 9.73 16.43 20.11
CA ARG A 359 10.66 17.43 19.58
C ARG A 359 11.23 17.04 18.22
N MET A 360 11.58 15.76 18.00
CA MET A 360 12.01 15.28 16.69
C MET A 360 10.95 15.58 15.63
N GLN A 361 9.68 15.28 15.91
CA GLN A 361 8.56 15.52 14.99
C GLN A 361 8.33 17.02 14.74
N ASP A 362 8.28 17.84 15.80
CA ASP A 362 8.07 19.29 15.70
C ASP A 362 9.17 19.97 14.88
N GLU A 363 10.43 19.59 15.09
CA GLU A 363 11.58 20.10 14.34
C GLU A 363 11.55 19.71 12.84
N VAL A 364 11.02 18.53 12.52
CA VAL A 364 10.76 18.11 11.14
C VAL A 364 9.62 18.93 10.54
N PHE A 365 8.51 19.09 11.23
CA PHE A 365 7.36 19.87 10.77
C PHE A 365 7.74 21.31 10.44
N ALA A 366 8.60 21.93 11.26
CA ALA A 366 9.10 23.28 11.03
C ALA A 366 9.92 23.43 9.73
N ARG A 367 10.40 22.32 9.16
CA ARG A 367 11.23 22.26 7.95
C ARG A 367 10.54 21.59 6.76
N PHE A 368 9.34 21.05 7.00
CA PHE A 368 8.58 20.31 6.01
C PHE A 368 7.88 21.26 5.03
N LYS A 369 8.31 21.24 3.78
CA LYS A 369 7.75 22.09 2.71
C LYS A 369 8.08 21.55 1.33
N PRO A 370 7.41 22.00 0.27
CA PRO A 370 7.78 21.66 -1.11
C PRO A 370 9.26 21.96 -1.39
N GLY A 371 9.89 21.08 -2.16
CA GLY A 371 11.30 21.15 -2.50
C GLY A 371 12.27 20.72 -1.40
N ALA A 372 11.80 20.40 -0.19
CA ALA A 372 12.66 19.87 0.86
C ALA A 372 13.09 18.43 0.52
N PRO A 373 14.39 18.09 0.62
CA PRO A 373 14.85 16.71 0.49
C PRO A 373 14.41 15.91 1.73
N PHE A 374 13.65 14.83 1.54
CA PHE A 374 13.13 14.05 2.67
C PHE A 374 14.26 13.37 3.47
N ALA A 375 15.33 12.93 2.79
CA ALA A 375 16.52 12.39 3.45
C ALA A 375 17.18 13.39 4.42
N TYR A 376 17.10 14.70 4.12
CA TYR A 376 17.56 15.74 5.03
C TYR A 376 16.70 15.81 6.30
N LEU A 377 15.37 15.73 6.15
CA LEU A 377 14.46 15.72 7.30
C LEU A 377 14.71 14.51 8.21
N HIS A 378 14.98 13.35 7.63
CA HIS A 378 15.40 12.15 8.37
C HIS A 378 16.69 12.37 9.16
N LEU A 379 17.74 12.91 8.52
CA LEU A 379 18.99 13.19 9.20
C LEU A 379 18.84 14.23 10.30
N HIS A 380 17.97 15.22 10.09
CA HIS A 380 17.69 16.21 11.11
C HIS A 380 16.97 15.60 12.33
N ALA A 381 15.97 14.73 12.12
CA ALA A 381 15.32 14.00 13.21
C ALA A 381 16.34 13.14 13.99
N ALA A 382 17.23 12.43 13.30
CA ALA A 382 18.28 11.63 13.92
C ALA A 382 19.28 12.51 14.71
N TYR A 383 19.58 13.72 14.23
CA TYR A 383 20.42 14.68 14.94
C TYR A 383 19.74 15.16 16.22
N VAL A 384 18.46 15.50 16.18
CA VAL A 384 17.67 15.89 17.37
C VAL A 384 17.62 14.75 18.39
N ALA A 385 17.43 13.50 17.93
CA ALA A 385 17.48 12.31 18.80
C ALA A 385 18.82 12.19 19.50
N ALA A 386 19.94 12.37 18.77
CA ALA A 386 21.29 12.33 19.37
C ALA A 386 21.48 13.43 20.41
N GLN A 387 21.00 14.66 20.17
CA GLN A 387 21.04 15.74 21.15
C GLN A 387 20.26 15.41 22.43
N GLU A 388 19.03 14.89 22.30
CA GLU A 388 18.20 14.54 23.43
C GLU A 388 18.77 13.37 24.24
N LEU A 389 19.29 12.33 23.58
CA LEU A 389 19.89 11.18 24.25
C LEU A 389 21.21 11.56 24.96
N LEU A 390 21.98 12.52 24.42
CA LEU A 390 23.13 13.12 25.11
C LEU A 390 22.68 13.91 26.35
N ARG A 391 21.64 14.73 26.23
CA ARG A 391 21.09 15.50 27.36
C ARG A 391 20.58 14.61 28.50
N LEU A 392 20.04 13.44 28.15
CA LEU A 392 19.56 12.44 29.12
C LEU A 392 20.70 11.56 29.68
N GLY A 393 21.92 11.68 29.18
CA GLY A 393 23.08 10.89 29.61
C GLY A 393 23.09 9.46 29.09
N ILE A 394 22.13 9.08 28.22
CA ILE A 394 22.10 7.74 27.56
C ILE A 394 23.26 7.64 26.57
N LEU A 395 23.54 8.74 25.87
CA LEU A 395 24.73 8.90 25.04
C LEU A 395 25.77 9.78 25.76
N LYS A 396 27.05 9.54 25.47
CA LYS A 396 28.20 10.23 26.08
C LYS A 396 29.41 10.32 25.14
N ASN A 397 30.47 10.96 25.55
CA ASN A 397 31.82 10.99 24.93
C ASN A 397 31.88 11.46 23.47
N GLY A 398 30.89 12.28 23.02
CA GLY A 398 30.89 12.84 21.67
C GLY A 398 29.87 13.93 21.49
N SER A 399 29.94 14.65 20.38
CA SER A 399 28.92 15.57 19.93
C SER A 399 27.79 14.82 19.20
N ALA A 400 26.60 15.43 19.11
CA ALA A 400 25.50 14.86 18.32
C ALA A 400 25.90 14.61 16.86
N THR A 401 26.69 15.50 16.27
CA THR A 401 27.21 15.35 14.89
C THR A 401 28.14 14.15 14.76
N GLU A 402 29.03 13.95 15.72
CA GLU A 402 29.95 12.81 15.72
C GLU A 402 29.21 11.48 15.88
N ILE A 403 28.27 11.40 16.81
CA ILE A 403 27.41 10.23 17.05
C ILE A 403 26.60 9.88 15.80
N LEU A 404 26.05 10.90 15.13
CA LEU A 404 25.33 10.73 13.87
C LEU A 404 26.26 10.22 12.76
N ALA A 405 27.43 10.82 12.61
CA ALA A 405 28.41 10.41 11.60
C ALA A 405 28.91 8.96 11.78
N LYS A 406 29.03 8.52 13.03
CA LYS A 406 29.38 7.13 13.37
C LYS A 406 28.21 6.15 13.17
N GLY A 407 26.98 6.65 13.02
CA GLY A 407 25.78 5.83 12.91
C GLY A 407 25.31 5.24 14.23
N THR A 408 25.87 5.66 15.38
CA THR A 408 25.50 5.12 16.70
C THR A 408 24.05 5.40 17.05
N ILE A 409 23.49 6.50 16.53
CA ILE A 409 22.07 6.85 16.75
C ILE A 409 21.09 5.76 16.25
N SER A 410 21.50 4.93 15.27
CA SER A 410 20.67 3.82 14.78
C SER A 410 20.43 2.72 15.83
N ALA A 411 21.15 2.74 16.96
CA ALA A 411 20.84 1.91 18.12
C ALA A 411 19.45 2.22 18.70
N PHE A 412 18.99 3.46 18.56
CA PHE A 412 17.77 3.98 19.17
C PHE A 412 16.75 4.45 18.13
N PHE A 413 17.16 4.88 16.95
CA PHE A 413 16.31 5.26 15.82
C PHE A 413 16.76 4.51 14.55
N PRO A 414 16.33 3.24 14.38
CA PRO A 414 16.86 2.34 13.34
C PRO A 414 16.18 2.42 11.98
N HIS A 415 15.02 3.08 11.86
CA HIS A 415 14.21 3.12 10.64
C HIS A 415 14.22 4.48 9.94
N GLY A 416 13.61 4.58 8.77
CA GLY A 416 13.40 5.83 8.05
C GLY A 416 12.45 6.76 8.78
N LEU A 417 12.52 8.06 8.50
CA LEU A 417 11.59 9.05 9.08
C LEU A 417 10.17 8.84 8.61
N GLY A 418 9.96 8.18 7.48
CA GLY A 418 8.65 7.94 6.90
C GLY A 418 8.71 7.48 5.45
N HIS A 419 7.55 7.36 4.85
CA HIS A 419 7.31 6.81 3.52
C HIS A 419 6.11 7.47 2.86
N HIS A 420 5.91 7.22 1.57
CA HIS A 420 4.66 7.60 0.89
C HIS A 420 3.49 6.77 1.41
N VAL A 421 2.31 7.39 1.45
CA VAL A 421 1.02 6.74 1.73
C VAL A 421 0.09 6.94 0.54
N GLY A 422 -0.68 5.91 0.20
CA GLY A 422 -1.62 5.94 -0.91
C GLY A 422 -2.51 4.71 -0.93
N LEU A 423 -2.54 3.99 -2.05
CA LEU A 423 -3.21 2.69 -2.17
C LEU A 423 -2.54 1.59 -1.34
N GLU A 424 -1.30 1.78 -0.95
CA GLU A 424 -0.60 0.98 0.03
C GLU A 424 -0.17 1.87 1.19
N VAL A 425 -0.04 1.29 2.40
CA VAL A 425 0.50 2.02 3.55
C VAL A 425 1.93 2.45 3.28
N HIS A 426 2.80 1.52 2.84
CA HIS A 426 4.11 1.81 2.26
C HIS A 426 3.94 1.92 0.74
N ASP A 427 3.50 3.08 0.27
CA ASP A 427 3.17 3.28 -1.15
C ASP A 427 4.44 3.35 -2.02
N VAL A 428 4.23 3.35 -3.32
CA VAL A 428 5.29 3.28 -4.34
C VAL A 428 6.39 4.33 -4.14
N LEU A 429 7.62 3.99 -4.51
CA LEU A 429 8.83 4.83 -4.46
C LEU A 429 9.19 5.36 -3.06
N SER A 430 8.66 4.77 -1.98
CA SER A 430 9.00 5.16 -0.60
C SER A 430 10.50 5.06 -0.31
N SER A 431 11.19 4.06 -0.86
CA SER A 431 12.65 3.90 -0.74
C SER A 431 13.43 5.05 -1.38
N ASP A 432 12.88 5.69 -2.39
CA ASP A 432 13.53 6.78 -3.12
C ASP A 432 13.60 8.05 -2.27
N LEU A 433 12.62 8.29 -1.39
CA LEU A 433 12.60 9.43 -0.47
C LEU A 433 13.87 9.51 0.40
N LEU A 434 14.38 8.35 0.82
CA LEU A 434 15.54 8.24 1.71
C LEU A 434 16.83 7.92 0.97
N SER A 435 16.77 7.71 -0.36
CA SER A 435 17.95 7.38 -1.15
C SER A 435 18.90 8.59 -1.27
N ARG A 436 20.21 8.33 -1.21
CA ARG A 436 21.22 9.37 -1.42
C ARG A 436 21.44 9.63 -2.91
N PRO A 437 21.70 10.88 -3.32
CA PRO A 437 22.22 11.12 -4.66
C PRO A 437 23.52 10.31 -4.86
N PRO A 438 23.75 9.70 -6.04
CA PRO A 438 25.03 9.08 -6.33
C PRO A 438 26.14 10.15 -6.23
N ALA A 439 27.19 9.88 -5.47
CA ALA A 439 28.38 10.71 -5.45
C ALA A 439 29.05 10.57 -6.82
N ASP A 440 28.98 11.60 -7.67
CA ASP A 440 29.53 11.70 -9.02
C ASP A 440 28.84 10.94 -10.16
N SER A 441 28.02 11.66 -10.93
CA SER A 441 27.55 11.24 -12.25
C SER A 441 28.60 11.33 -13.38
N SER A 442 29.86 11.65 -13.08
CA SER A 442 30.95 11.73 -14.08
C SER A 442 31.58 10.38 -14.45
N SER A 443 31.22 9.25 -13.79
CA SER A 443 31.81 7.94 -14.03
C SER A 443 30.87 6.87 -14.61
N VAL A 444 29.64 7.20 -14.99
CA VAL A 444 28.69 6.23 -15.61
C VAL A 444 28.72 6.32 -17.12
N SER A 445 29.89 6.39 -17.73
CA SER A 445 30.04 6.03 -19.13
C SER A 445 30.92 4.78 -19.21
N LYS A 446 30.29 3.65 -19.63
CA LYS A 446 30.87 2.33 -19.97
C LYS A 446 30.84 1.26 -18.89
N ALA A 447 29.67 0.80 -18.52
CA ALA A 447 29.51 -0.60 -18.11
C ALA A 447 28.45 -1.26 -19.03
N LYS A 448 28.93 -1.88 -20.12
CA LYS A 448 28.11 -2.75 -20.98
C LYS A 448 27.63 -3.94 -20.15
N ALA A 449 26.32 -4.09 -20.04
CA ALA A 449 25.65 -5.24 -19.48
C ALA A 449 26.09 -6.55 -20.16
N LYS A 450 26.63 -7.47 -19.36
CA LYS A 450 26.65 -8.91 -19.65
C LYS A 450 25.85 -9.57 -18.55
N THR A 451 24.55 -9.67 -18.72
CA THR A 451 23.69 -10.49 -17.86
C THR A 451 23.46 -11.81 -18.55
N LYS A 452 24.03 -12.88 -18.01
CA LYS A 452 23.66 -14.26 -18.33
C LYS A 452 22.44 -14.63 -17.50
N THR A 453 21.34 -14.85 -18.17
CA THR A 453 20.13 -15.50 -17.66
C THR A 453 20.45 -16.89 -17.10
N LYS A 454 20.02 -17.14 -15.86
CA LYS A 454 19.68 -18.48 -15.37
C LYS A 454 18.34 -18.39 -14.66
N SER A 455 17.39 -19.13 -15.25
CA SER A 455 16.08 -19.45 -14.70
C SER A 455 16.22 -20.29 -13.43
N ASN A 456 15.43 -20.04 -12.38
CA ASN A 456 14.58 -21.05 -11.76
C ASN A 456 13.89 -20.58 -10.48
N SER A 457 12.61 -20.95 -10.44
CA SER A 457 11.77 -21.40 -9.32
C SER A 457 11.33 -20.42 -8.26
N PHE A 458 10.03 -20.22 -8.27
CA PHE A 458 9.12 -19.90 -7.18
C PHE A 458 9.59 -20.40 -5.81
N VAL A 459 9.76 -19.47 -4.86
CA VAL A 459 9.58 -19.71 -3.43
C VAL A 459 9.03 -18.43 -2.81
N THR A 460 7.75 -18.43 -2.48
CA THR A 460 7.15 -17.51 -1.51
C THR A 460 7.73 -17.81 -0.14
N SER A 461 8.58 -16.93 0.36
CA SER A 461 9.10 -17.04 1.71
C SER A 461 9.39 -15.65 2.25
N THR A 462 8.94 -15.42 3.47
CA THR A 462 9.23 -14.29 4.37
C THR A 462 10.73 -13.97 4.56
N ARG A 463 11.61 -14.59 3.74
CA ARG A 463 13.05 -14.32 3.67
C ARG A 463 13.44 -13.13 2.78
N ASP A 464 12.55 -12.67 1.89
CA ASP A 464 12.92 -11.63 0.92
C ASP A 464 12.95 -10.21 1.51
N VAL A 465 12.25 -9.95 2.60
CA VAL A 465 12.35 -8.68 3.32
C VAL A 465 13.75 -8.48 3.90
N ARG A 466 14.45 -9.57 4.22
CA ARG A 466 15.83 -9.52 4.74
C ARG A 466 16.88 -9.26 3.67
N SER A 467 16.64 -9.60 2.42
CA SER A 467 17.57 -9.37 1.30
C SER A 467 17.50 -7.95 0.75
N GLN A 468 16.36 -7.26 0.90
CA GLN A 468 16.25 -5.84 0.55
C GLN A 468 16.91 -4.92 1.58
N LEU A 469 17.08 -5.38 2.82
CA LEU A 469 17.83 -4.66 3.86
C LEU A 469 19.34 -4.97 3.86
N GLY A 470 19.78 -5.94 3.08
CA GLY A 470 21.16 -6.41 3.06
C GLY A 470 21.83 -6.24 1.71
N GLY A 471 22.62 -5.19 1.50
CA GLY A 471 23.58 -5.31 0.41
C GLY A 471 24.25 -4.08 -0.16
N THR A 472 23.86 -2.88 0.18
CA THR A 472 24.75 -1.74 -0.03
C THR A 472 25.33 -1.34 1.31
N LYS A 473 26.65 -1.49 1.50
CA LYS A 473 27.35 -0.89 2.64
C LYS A 473 26.96 0.58 2.65
N ARG A 474 26.04 0.96 3.54
CA ARG A 474 25.68 2.38 3.74
C ARG A 474 26.99 3.07 4.12
N GLN A 475 27.46 3.96 3.27
CA GLN A 475 28.59 4.80 3.67
C GLN A 475 28.11 5.67 4.84
N PRO A 476 28.88 5.74 5.94
CA PRO A 476 28.51 6.57 7.08
C PRO A 476 28.34 8.03 6.62
N VAL A 477 27.34 8.71 7.18
CA VAL A 477 27.17 10.16 6.95
C VAL A 477 28.31 10.85 7.67
N THR A 478 29.20 11.50 6.92
CA THR A 478 30.26 12.29 7.56
C THR A 478 29.68 13.60 8.11
N PRO A 479 30.32 14.22 9.14
CA PRO A 479 29.93 15.54 9.62
C PRO A 479 29.89 16.58 8.50
N GLU A 480 30.82 16.51 7.54
CA GLU A 480 30.86 17.39 6.38
C GLU A 480 29.66 17.16 5.45
N MET A 481 29.26 15.90 5.23
CA MET A 481 28.06 15.56 4.46
C MET A 481 26.79 16.08 5.14
N TYR A 482 26.69 15.94 6.47
CA TYR A 482 25.57 16.49 7.22
C TYR A 482 25.53 18.01 7.12
N MET A 483 26.66 18.69 7.33
CA MET A 483 26.76 20.15 7.22
C MET A 483 26.50 20.65 5.79
N ALA A 484 26.92 19.90 4.76
CA ALA A 484 26.63 20.21 3.38
C ALA A 484 25.12 20.12 3.11
N LEU A 485 24.46 19.04 3.57
CA LEU A 485 23.01 18.88 3.46
C LEU A 485 22.23 19.99 4.23
N MET A 486 22.73 20.40 5.40
CA MET A 486 22.17 21.50 6.18
C MET A 486 22.30 22.84 5.45
N ASN A 487 23.45 23.10 4.83
CA ASN A 487 23.71 24.32 4.07
C ASN A 487 22.88 24.35 2.77
N GLU A 488 22.74 23.22 2.08
CA GLU A 488 21.93 23.10 0.86
C GLU A 488 20.44 23.27 1.18
N ALA A 489 19.93 22.71 2.27
CA ALA A 489 18.56 22.92 2.71
C ALA A 489 18.28 24.38 3.09
N ALA A 490 19.27 25.10 3.65
CA ALA A 490 19.18 26.53 3.89
C ALA A 490 19.13 27.36 2.59
N VAL A 491 19.86 26.92 1.56
CA VAL A 491 19.84 27.55 0.22
C VAL A 491 18.51 27.30 -0.49
N VAL A 492 17.98 26.07 -0.43
CA VAL A 492 16.63 25.74 -0.97
C VAL A 492 15.55 26.55 -0.26
N SER A 493 15.70 26.81 1.05
CA SER A 493 14.74 27.65 1.81
C SER A 493 14.68 29.11 1.35
N ASN A 494 15.71 29.57 0.67
CA ASN A 494 15.79 30.94 0.13
C ASN A 494 15.36 31.07 -1.37
N GLY A 495 14.69 30.05 -1.92
CA GLY A 495 14.15 30.08 -3.28
C GLY A 495 15.15 29.78 -4.40
N HIS A 496 16.38 29.43 -4.08
CA HIS A 496 17.37 28.97 -5.06
C HIS A 496 17.50 27.46 -4.98
N VAL A 497 16.90 26.74 -5.93
CA VAL A 497 17.20 25.33 -6.18
C VAL A 497 18.62 25.26 -6.68
N SER A 498 19.53 24.60 -5.96
CA SER A 498 20.91 24.42 -6.41
C SER A 498 20.89 23.62 -7.71
N ALA A 499 21.73 24.00 -8.68
CA ALA A 499 21.94 23.28 -9.95
C ALA A 499 22.30 21.80 -9.74
N PHE A 500 22.73 21.43 -8.54
CA PHE A 500 22.99 20.07 -8.09
C PHE A 500 21.70 19.20 -8.02
N PHE A 501 20.55 19.81 -7.65
CA PHE A 501 19.26 19.11 -7.64
C PHE A 501 18.53 19.16 -9.01
N GLU A 502 18.86 20.09 -9.91
CA GLU A 502 18.23 20.17 -11.23
C GLU A 502 18.57 18.99 -12.15
N GLN A 503 19.67 18.29 -11.89
CA GLN A 503 20.14 17.12 -12.66
C GLN A 503 19.80 15.77 -12.02
N GLN A 504 19.33 15.75 -10.77
CA GLN A 504 19.09 14.52 -10.05
C GLN A 504 17.60 14.36 -9.64
N ASP A 505 17.12 13.21 -9.94
CA ASP A 505 15.84 12.59 -9.70
C ASP A 505 14.92 13.36 -8.72
N ARG A 506 13.93 14.11 -9.26
CA ARG A 506 12.93 14.87 -8.50
C ARG A 506 12.16 14.04 -7.47
N ARG A 507 12.20 12.70 -7.57
CA ARG A 507 11.52 11.75 -6.67
C ARG A 507 11.95 11.83 -5.20
N ARG A 508 13.05 12.55 -4.91
CA ARG A 508 13.62 12.72 -3.57
C ARG A 508 13.22 14.01 -2.88
N LEU A 509 12.61 14.91 -3.63
CA LEU A 509 12.12 16.19 -3.14
C LEU A 509 10.63 16.06 -2.87
N LEU A 510 10.16 16.69 -1.79
CA LEU A 510 8.74 16.81 -1.54
C LEU A 510 8.09 17.68 -2.61
N GLU A 511 7.05 17.14 -3.27
CA GLU A 511 6.26 17.86 -4.29
C GLU A 511 4.82 18.01 -3.81
N PRO A 512 4.13 19.12 -4.16
CA PRO A 512 2.72 19.29 -3.84
C PRO A 512 1.87 18.10 -4.34
N GLY A 513 0.95 17.62 -3.50
CA GLY A 513 0.14 16.46 -3.77
C GLY A 513 0.75 15.13 -3.32
N MET A 514 2.00 15.09 -2.84
CA MET A 514 2.53 13.92 -2.14
C MET A 514 1.90 13.81 -0.75
N VAL A 515 1.61 12.57 -0.34
CA VAL A 515 1.25 12.27 1.05
C VAL A 515 2.33 11.35 1.61
N VAL A 516 2.92 11.76 2.74
CA VAL A 516 4.02 11.03 3.38
C VAL A 516 3.81 10.99 4.89
N THR A 517 4.35 9.94 5.55
CA THR A 517 4.40 9.87 7.01
C THR A 517 5.57 10.67 7.56
N VAL A 518 5.43 11.14 8.80
CA VAL A 518 6.52 11.65 9.64
C VAL A 518 6.40 10.96 11.00
N GLU A 519 7.25 9.95 11.19
CA GLU A 519 7.15 8.94 12.26
C GLU A 519 8.46 8.76 13.05
N PRO A 520 9.04 9.80 13.63
CA PRO A 520 10.22 9.61 14.45
C PRO A 520 9.93 8.71 15.65
N GLY A 521 10.95 7.94 16.07
CA GLY A 521 10.85 7.08 17.23
C GLY A 521 12.18 6.89 17.95
N ILE A 522 12.11 6.56 19.25
CA ILE A 522 13.24 6.15 20.09
C ILE A 522 12.87 4.85 20.77
N TYR A 523 13.69 3.82 20.57
CA TYR A 523 13.44 2.45 21.01
C TYR A 523 14.60 1.90 21.83
N PHE A 524 14.27 1.15 22.88
CA PHE A 524 15.20 0.49 23.78
C PHE A 524 15.09 -1.04 23.60
N CYS A 525 15.34 -1.51 22.37
CA CYS A 525 15.33 -2.94 22.06
C CYS A 525 16.63 -3.58 22.56
N ARG A 526 16.59 -4.20 23.76
CA ARG A 526 17.76 -4.76 24.42
C ARG A 526 18.56 -5.72 23.52
N PRO A 527 17.97 -6.76 22.89
CA PRO A 527 18.73 -7.69 22.06
C PRO A 527 19.43 -7.00 20.89
N TYR A 528 18.80 -5.98 20.28
CA TYR A 528 19.36 -5.23 19.16
C TYR A 528 20.53 -4.35 19.61
N ILE A 529 20.35 -3.58 20.69
CA ILE A 529 21.37 -2.66 21.19
C ILE A 529 22.58 -3.43 21.71
N GLU A 530 22.37 -4.49 22.49
CA GLU A 530 23.45 -5.27 23.08
C GLU A 530 24.26 -6.04 22.02
N SER A 531 23.58 -6.65 21.03
CA SER A 531 24.24 -7.48 20.03
C SER A 531 25.01 -6.72 18.97
N PHE A 532 24.55 -5.51 18.60
CA PHE A 532 25.13 -4.77 17.46
C PHE A 532 25.88 -3.50 17.86
N PHE A 533 25.51 -2.84 18.96
CA PHE A 533 26.07 -1.56 19.34
C PHE A 533 26.95 -1.62 20.59
N LEU A 534 26.53 -2.37 21.61
CA LEU A 534 27.37 -2.54 22.80
C LEU A 534 28.49 -3.58 22.60
N ALA A 535 28.33 -4.48 21.64
CA ALA A 535 29.38 -5.42 21.26
C ALA A 535 30.47 -4.80 20.36
N ASP A 536 30.16 -3.68 19.65
CA ASP A 536 31.12 -2.98 18.80
C ASP A 536 31.75 -1.79 19.57
N PRO A 537 33.08 -1.79 19.81
CA PRO A 537 33.78 -0.69 20.48
C PRO A 537 33.56 0.67 19.82
N THR A 538 33.30 0.71 18.51
CA THR A 538 33.06 1.95 17.76
C THR A 538 31.82 2.67 18.28
N HIS A 539 30.78 1.91 18.69
CA HIS A 539 29.51 2.44 19.20
C HIS A 539 29.45 2.43 20.72
N ALA A 540 29.98 1.37 21.36
CA ALA A 540 29.91 1.16 22.79
C ALA A 540 30.50 2.32 23.60
N GLN A 541 31.56 2.98 23.09
CA GLN A 541 32.17 4.15 23.72
C GLN A 541 31.22 5.34 23.87
N TYR A 542 30.19 5.46 23.00
CA TYR A 542 29.23 6.55 23.01
C TYR A 542 27.97 6.24 23.84
N ILE A 543 27.80 5.01 24.32
CA ILE A 543 26.60 4.57 25.05
C ILE A 543 26.96 4.38 26.53
N ASP A 544 26.19 5.02 27.43
CA ASP A 544 26.30 4.78 28.86
C ASP A 544 25.44 3.59 29.27
N LYS A 545 26.08 2.45 29.56
CA LYS A 545 25.40 1.19 29.87
C LYS A 545 24.57 1.26 31.16
N ASP A 546 25.08 1.97 32.18
CA ASP A 546 24.41 2.06 33.47
C ASP A 546 23.16 2.95 33.40
N VAL A 547 23.24 4.04 32.68
CA VAL A 547 22.10 4.90 32.39
C VAL A 547 21.09 4.18 31.50
N LEU A 548 21.56 3.56 30.41
CA LEU A 548 20.72 2.83 29.45
C LEU A 548 19.91 1.71 30.14
N GLU A 549 20.51 0.96 31.08
CA GLU A 549 19.84 -0.11 31.81
C GLU A 549 18.52 0.35 32.43
N SER A 550 18.52 1.56 32.91
CA SER A 550 17.35 2.17 33.54
C SER A 550 16.25 2.63 32.56
N TYR A 551 16.50 2.62 31.23
CA TYR A 551 15.56 3.03 30.19
C TYR A 551 14.95 1.85 29.42
N TYR A 552 15.47 0.63 29.53
CA TYR A 552 14.91 -0.53 28.83
C TYR A 552 13.43 -0.77 29.14
N SER A 553 12.99 -0.47 30.38
CA SER A 553 11.58 -0.58 30.77
C SER A 553 10.64 0.44 30.11
N VAL A 554 11.15 1.47 29.46
CA VAL A 554 10.36 2.40 28.63
C VAL A 554 9.86 1.70 27.37
N GLY A 555 10.65 0.74 26.84
CA GLY A 555 10.33 0.03 25.61
C GLY A 555 10.60 0.87 24.38
N GLY A 556 9.60 1.58 23.89
CA GLY A 556 9.72 2.45 22.72
C GLY A 556 8.66 3.54 22.67
N VAL A 557 8.98 4.61 21.98
CA VAL A 557 8.05 5.73 21.68
C VAL A 557 8.15 6.05 20.21
N ARG A 558 7.02 6.03 19.50
CA ARG A 558 6.83 6.56 18.15
C ARG A 558 5.64 7.50 18.13
N ILE A 559 5.74 8.60 17.38
CA ILE A 559 4.65 9.53 17.12
C ILE A 559 4.62 9.76 15.63
N GLU A 560 3.51 9.43 14.98
CA GLU A 560 3.38 9.42 13.54
C GLU A 560 2.15 10.15 13.06
N ASP A 561 2.33 10.98 12.06
CA ASP A 561 1.26 11.67 11.35
C ASP A 561 1.47 11.55 9.83
N CYS A 562 0.37 11.46 9.08
CA CYS A 562 0.33 11.58 7.61
C CYS A 562 0.26 13.05 7.21
N LEU A 563 1.19 13.52 6.41
CA LEU A 563 1.25 14.90 5.93
C LEU A 563 1.02 14.96 4.42
N LEU A 564 0.07 15.80 3.99
CA LEU A 564 -0.07 16.23 2.60
C LEU A 564 0.87 17.40 2.34
N VAL A 565 1.73 17.29 1.33
CA VAL A 565 2.54 18.41 0.84
C VAL A 565 1.63 19.37 0.07
N THR A 566 1.54 20.64 0.50
CA THR A 566 0.80 21.71 -0.16
C THR A 566 1.73 22.59 -1.01
N GLU A 567 1.21 23.59 -1.68
CA GLU A 567 2.03 24.52 -2.52
C GLU A 567 3.04 25.35 -1.69
N ASP A 568 2.74 25.61 -0.42
CA ASP A 568 3.50 26.50 0.45
C ASP A 568 3.96 25.87 1.76
N GLY A 569 3.60 24.59 2.02
CA GLY A 569 3.93 23.90 3.28
C GLY A 569 3.34 22.51 3.33
N TYR A 570 2.53 22.23 4.34
CA TYR A 570 1.85 20.96 4.52
C TYR A 570 0.49 21.12 5.20
N ASP A 571 -0.36 20.10 5.01
CA ASP A 571 -1.57 19.89 5.79
C ASP A 571 -1.44 18.56 6.56
N ASN A 572 -1.60 18.60 7.86
CA ASN A 572 -1.57 17.40 8.69
C ASN A 572 -2.93 16.71 8.64
N LEU A 573 -2.99 15.57 7.95
CA LEU A 573 -4.21 14.79 7.79
C LEU A 573 -4.59 14.05 9.07
N THR A 574 -3.63 13.75 9.95
CA THR A 574 -3.83 12.99 11.17
C THR A 574 -4.27 13.91 12.32
N LYS A 575 -5.45 13.63 12.85
CA LYS A 575 -6.05 14.39 13.97
C LYS A 575 -6.12 13.58 15.27
N ALA A 576 -5.49 12.40 15.30
CA ALA A 576 -5.45 11.56 16.49
C ALA A 576 -4.83 12.32 17.68
N PRO A 577 -5.43 12.28 18.86
CA PRO A 577 -4.94 13.00 20.03
C PRO A 577 -3.53 12.55 20.43
N LYS A 578 -2.65 13.49 20.81
CA LYS A 578 -1.30 13.22 21.33
C LYS A 578 -0.96 14.16 22.48
N GLY A 579 0.10 13.83 23.25
CA GLY A 579 0.52 14.63 24.39
C GLY A 579 -0.60 14.85 25.41
N ASP A 580 -0.80 16.10 25.82
CA ASP A 580 -1.80 16.46 26.84
C ASP A 580 -3.24 16.16 26.41
N ASP A 581 -3.54 16.22 25.09
CA ASP A 581 -4.87 15.87 24.59
C ASP A 581 -5.18 14.39 24.81
N ALA A 582 -4.22 13.51 24.54
CA ALA A 582 -4.35 12.09 24.81
C ALA A 582 -4.51 11.82 26.32
N LEU A 583 -3.70 12.48 27.16
CA LEU A 583 -3.80 12.34 28.61
C LEU A 583 -5.15 12.81 29.16
N ARG A 584 -5.72 13.87 28.59
CA ARG A 584 -7.06 14.34 28.95
C ARG A 584 -8.11 13.27 28.66
N LEU A 585 -8.10 12.65 27.47
CA LEU A 585 -9.04 11.58 27.12
C LEU A 585 -8.92 10.36 28.03
N ILE A 586 -7.69 9.92 28.32
CA ILE A 586 -7.47 8.78 29.24
C ILE A 586 -8.00 9.09 30.64
N ASN A 587 -7.87 10.32 31.12
CA ASN A 587 -8.19 10.70 32.51
C ASN A 587 -9.61 11.26 32.71
N HIS A 588 -10.32 11.61 31.62
CA HIS A 588 -11.73 11.96 31.73
C HIS A 588 -12.58 10.69 31.93
N LYS A 589 -13.38 10.69 33.01
CA LYS A 589 -14.40 9.66 33.30
C LYS A 589 -15.73 10.06 32.66
#